data_9a7d230c9b58357b5d364743e40e77ab
#
_entry.id   9a7d230c9b58357b5d364743e40e77ab
#
_cell.length_a   1.000
_cell.length_b   1.000
_cell.length_c   1.000
_cell.angle_alpha   90.00
_cell.angle_beta   90.00
_cell.angle_gamma   90.00
#
_symmetry.space_group_name_H-M   'P 1'
#
loop_
_entity.id
_entity.type
_entity.pdbx_description
1 polymer ?
#
loop_
_entity_poly.entity_id
_entity_poly.type
_entity_poly.pdbx_seq_one_letter_code
_entity_poly.pdbx_strand_id
1 'polypeptide(L)'
;MLKKVLNYFTKGEIALWLCSVTAITGSFLIFDRTGWLKLAASLIGITALIFNAKGNPAGQILIIVFSVLYGIISYSFAYYGEMITYMGMSAPMAVLAFISWVRNPYNGNRSEVKVNRIKRGEIVFMLILTALVTVAFYFILDRFGTANLVPSTISVTTSFIAVYLTFRRSEFYALAYAANDLILIVLWVMAAISDISYLSVIICFAMFLINDLYGFISWRKMGKRQADNDAEKALIHK
;
A
#
# COMPACT_ATOMS: atom_id res chain seq x y z
N MET A 1 -25.04 -11.77 6.95
CA MET A 1 -23.63 -11.50 6.64
C MET A 1 -23.38 -10.01 6.36
N LEU A 2 -24.15 -9.35 5.51
CA LEU A 2 -23.98 -7.92 5.16
C LEU A 2 -24.03 -6.98 6.40
N LYS A 3 -24.96 -7.17 7.34
CA LYS A 3 -25.05 -6.35 8.58
C LYS A 3 -23.81 -6.43 9.46
N LYS A 4 -23.09 -7.58 9.52
CA LYS A 4 -21.83 -7.70 10.26
C LYS A 4 -20.68 -6.97 9.60
N VAL A 5 -20.63 -6.95 8.26
CA VAL A 5 -19.62 -6.22 7.50
C VAL A 5 -19.86 -4.71 7.61
N LEU A 6 -21.10 -4.26 7.51
CA LEU A 6 -21.47 -2.85 7.67
C LEU A 6 -21.18 -2.31 9.08
N ASN A 7 -21.32 -3.15 10.12
CA ASN A 7 -20.98 -2.77 11.50
C ASN A 7 -19.46 -2.78 11.78
N TYR A 8 -18.64 -3.40 10.90
CA TYR A 8 -17.19 -3.42 11.05
C TYR A 8 -16.54 -2.10 10.61
N PHE A 9 -17.08 -1.48 9.57
CA PHE A 9 -16.59 -0.21 9.04
C PHE A 9 -17.40 0.97 9.60
N THR A 10 -16.71 2.08 9.87
CA THR A 10 -17.36 3.35 10.21
C THR A 10 -18.03 3.96 8.97
N LYS A 11 -19.01 4.86 9.19
CA LYS A 11 -19.66 5.59 8.09
C LYS A 11 -18.65 6.36 7.24
N GLY A 12 -17.60 6.94 7.87
CA GLY A 12 -16.54 7.66 7.18
C GLY A 12 -15.68 6.73 6.29
N GLU A 13 -15.35 5.52 6.76
CA GLU A 13 -14.60 4.52 5.98
C GLU A 13 -15.42 4.06 4.77
N ILE A 14 -16.71 3.81 4.95
CA ILE A 14 -17.60 3.43 3.85
C ILE A 14 -17.72 4.58 2.83
N ALA A 15 -17.88 5.82 3.29
CA ALA A 15 -17.95 6.98 2.41
C ALA A 15 -16.65 7.18 1.63
N LEU A 16 -15.49 7.07 2.30
CA LEU A 16 -14.18 7.16 1.66
C LEU A 16 -14.00 6.07 0.60
N TRP A 17 -14.33 4.82 0.93
CA TRP A 17 -14.24 3.71 -0.01
C TRP A 17 -15.17 3.90 -1.22
N LEU A 18 -16.44 4.26 -1.01
CA LEU A 18 -17.40 4.52 -2.09
C LEU A 18 -16.95 5.67 -2.99
N CYS A 19 -16.47 6.76 -2.41
CA CYS A 19 -15.94 7.90 -3.16
C CYS A 19 -14.75 7.49 -4.03
N SER A 20 -13.82 6.71 -3.46
CA SER A 20 -12.65 6.21 -4.19
C SER A 20 -13.04 5.25 -5.32
N VAL A 21 -13.94 4.29 -5.06
CA VAL A 21 -14.46 3.35 -6.07
C VAL A 21 -15.14 4.11 -7.20
N THR A 22 -15.98 5.11 -6.87
CA THR A 22 -16.70 5.91 -7.86
C THR A 22 -15.73 6.74 -8.70
N ALA A 23 -14.73 7.38 -8.08
CA ALA A 23 -13.73 8.18 -8.79
C ALA A 23 -12.87 7.31 -9.73
N ILE A 24 -12.39 6.16 -9.26
CA ILE A 24 -11.59 5.21 -10.06
C ILE A 24 -12.42 4.65 -11.22
N THR A 25 -13.63 4.18 -10.95
CA THR A 25 -14.50 3.61 -12.00
C THR A 25 -14.92 4.68 -13.00
N GLY A 26 -15.30 5.87 -12.52
CA GLY A 26 -15.69 6.97 -13.39
C GLY A 26 -14.54 7.43 -14.30
N SER A 27 -13.34 7.59 -13.76
CA SER A 27 -12.17 7.95 -14.55
C SER A 27 -11.80 6.89 -15.58
N PHE A 28 -11.90 5.60 -15.21
CA PHE A 28 -11.70 4.52 -16.14
C PHE A 28 -12.69 4.57 -17.31
N LEU A 29 -13.98 4.72 -17.03
CA LEU A 29 -15.03 4.77 -18.06
C LEU A 29 -14.89 5.99 -19.01
N ILE A 30 -14.27 7.07 -18.53
CA ILE A 30 -14.04 8.28 -19.34
C ILE A 30 -12.77 8.15 -20.18
N PHE A 31 -11.63 7.71 -19.59
CA PHE A 31 -10.31 7.83 -20.18
C PHE A 31 -9.71 6.51 -20.68
N ASP A 32 -10.06 5.35 -20.09
CA ASP A 32 -9.46 4.05 -20.42
C ASP A 32 -10.51 2.92 -20.46
N ARG A 33 -11.31 2.85 -21.48
CA ARG A 33 -12.43 1.89 -21.58
C ARG A 33 -12.01 0.44 -21.87
N THR A 34 -10.76 0.16 -22.11
CA THR A 34 -10.26 -1.16 -22.56
C THR A 34 -9.52 -1.93 -21.48
N GLY A 35 -8.93 -1.26 -20.51
CA GLY A 35 -8.07 -1.84 -19.47
C GLY A 35 -8.82 -2.45 -18.29
N TRP A 36 -9.83 -3.32 -18.51
CA TRP A 36 -10.65 -3.91 -17.43
C TRP A 36 -9.84 -4.59 -16.32
N LEU A 37 -8.70 -5.19 -16.67
CA LEU A 37 -7.81 -5.78 -15.69
C LEU A 37 -7.16 -4.71 -14.79
N LYS A 38 -6.82 -3.54 -15.35
CA LYS A 38 -6.32 -2.38 -14.59
C LYS A 38 -7.39 -1.87 -13.61
N LEU A 39 -8.64 -1.75 -14.07
CA LEU A 39 -9.76 -1.38 -13.20
C LEU A 39 -9.94 -2.39 -12.07
N ALA A 40 -9.97 -3.69 -12.37
CA ALA A 40 -10.13 -4.73 -11.35
C ALA A 40 -8.99 -4.67 -10.31
N ALA A 41 -7.75 -4.54 -10.76
CA ALA A 41 -6.60 -4.38 -9.87
C ALA A 41 -6.73 -3.13 -8.98
N SER A 42 -7.10 -1.97 -9.55
CA SER A 42 -7.29 -0.73 -8.81
C SER A 42 -8.39 -0.83 -7.74
N LEU A 43 -9.50 -1.50 -8.05
CA LEU A 43 -10.60 -1.74 -7.09
C LEU A 43 -10.19 -2.70 -5.97
N ILE A 44 -9.38 -3.70 -6.26
CA ILE A 44 -8.79 -4.59 -5.25
C ILE A 44 -7.82 -3.79 -4.38
N GLY A 45 -6.95 -2.97 -4.99
CA GLY A 45 -6.01 -2.12 -4.27
C GLY A 45 -6.70 -1.17 -3.30
N ILE A 46 -7.68 -0.39 -3.76
CA ILE A 46 -8.39 0.55 -2.88
C ILE A 46 -9.15 -0.16 -1.75
N THR A 47 -9.68 -1.35 -2.01
CA THR A 47 -10.32 -2.18 -0.99
C THR A 47 -9.29 -2.67 0.03
N ALA A 48 -8.09 -3.07 -0.41
CA ALA A 48 -6.99 -3.46 0.47
C ALA A 48 -6.61 -2.33 1.44
N LEU A 49 -6.54 -1.07 0.96
CA LEU A 49 -6.15 0.08 1.79
C LEU A 49 -7.12 0.31 2.96
N ILE A 50 -8.42 0.15 2.76
CA ILE A 50 -9.42 0.27 3.85
C ILE A 50 -9.24 -0.83 4.91
N PHE A 51 -8.97 -2.08 4.50
CA PHE A 51 -8.66 -3.15 5.46
C PHE A 51 -7.32 -2.90 6.17
N ASN A 52 -6.32 -2.44 5.44
CA ASN A 52 -5.02 -2.08 5.99
C ASN A 52 -5.14 -0.93 7.02
N ALA A 53 -5.95 0.07 6.75
CA ALA A 53 -6.20 1.18 7.68
C ALA A 53 -6.80 0.73 9.02
N LYS A 54 -7.47 -0.43 9.06
CA LYS A 54 -7.99 -1.07 10.28
C LYS A 54 -7.01 -2.06 10.92
N GLY A 55 -5.81 -2.23 10.36
CA GLY A 55 -4.87 -3.25 10.81
C GLY A 55 -5.37 -4.68 10.59
N ASN A 56 -6.24 -4.89 9.60
CA ASN A 56 -6.79 -6.20 9.31
C ASN A 56 -5.91 -6.96 8.30
N PRO A 57 -5.42 -8.17 8.66
CA PRO A 57 -4.57 -8.96 7.76
C PRO A 57 -5.18 -9.28 6.40
N ALA A 58 -6.52 -9.28 6.26
CA ALA A 58 -7.17 -9.48 4.97
C ALA A 58 -6.74 -8.44 3.92
N GLY A 59 -6.38 -7.22 4.34
CA GLY A 59 -5.83 -6.22 3.45
C GLY A 59 -4.54 -6.68 2.79
N GLN A 60 -3.67 -7.40 3.50
CA GLN A 60 -2.42 -7.92 2.92
C GLN A 60 -2.66 -9.01 1.88
N ILE A 61 -3.71 -9.83 2.04
CA ILE A 61 -4.11 -10.82 1.01
C ILE A 61 -4.52 -10.07 -0.27
N LEU A 62 -5.30 -9.00 -0.13
CA LEU A 62 -5.71 -8.19 -1.28
C LEU A 62 -4.51 -7.48 -1.94
N ILE A 63 -3.50 -7.04 -1.16
CA ILE A 63 -2.25 -6.49 -1.71
C ILE A 63 -1.46 -7.54 -2.48
N ILE A 64 -1.42 -8.80 -2.01
CA ILE A 64 -0.79 -9.90 -2.77
C ILE A 64 -1.48 -10.07 -4.13
N VAL A 65 -2.83 -10.15 -4.13
CA VAL A 65 -3.61 -10.27 -5.37
C VAL A 65 -3.39 -9.07 -6.28
N PHE A 66 -3.44 -7.86 -5.75
CA PHE A 66 -3.15 -6.63 -6.47
C PHE A 66 -1.76 -6.66 -7.11
N SER A 67 -0.72 -7.03 -6.36
CA SER A 67 0.67 -7.08 -6.85
C SER A 67 0.85 -8.10 -7.98
N VAL A 68 0.20 -9.27 -7.87
CA VAL A 68 0.23 -10.28 -8.94
C VAL A 68 -0.46 -9.77 -10.20
N LEU A 69 -1.66 -9.18 -10.07
CA LEU A 69 -2.39 -8.62 -11.21
C LEU A 69 -1.59 -7.50 -11.88
N TYR A 70 -1.01 -6.60 -11.09
CA TYR A 70 -0.18 -5.51 -11.63
C TYR A 70 1.10 -6.02 -12.28
N GLY A 71 1.72 -7.06 -11.74
CA GLY A 71 2.85 -7.74 -12.37
C GLY A 71 2.48 -8.34 -13.74
N ILE A 72 1.32 -8.99 -13.86
CA ILE A 72 0.80 -9.52 -15.13
C ILE A 72 0.52 -8.38 -16.12
N ILE A 73 -0.11 -7.30 -15.67
CA ILE A 73 -0.36 -6.12 -16.49
C ILE A 73 0.97 -5.55 -17.01
N SER A 74 1.93 -5.32 -16.12
CA SER A 74 3.24 -4.78 -16.48
C SER A 74 3.98 -5.66 -17.49
N TYR A 75 3.91 -7.00 -17.32
CA TYR A 75 4.47 -7.94 -18.28
C TYR A 75 3.83 -7.80 -19.68
N SER A 76 2.48 -7.69 -19.75
CA SER A 76 1.76 -7.59 -21.03
C SER A 76 2.07 -6.30 -21.81
N PHE A 77 2.51 -5.24 -21.11
CA PHE A 77 2.96 -3.98 -21.69
C PHE A 77 4.50 -3.88 -21.87
N ALA A 78 5.23 -4.98 -21.63
CA ALA A 78 6.70 -5.01 -21.63
C ALA A 78 7.36 -4.04 -20.62
N TYR A 79 6.65 -3.67 -19.55
CA TYR A 79 7.16 -2.88 -18.43
C TYR A 79 7.84 -3.80 -17.41
N TYR A 80 8.95 -4.40 -17.83
CA TYR A 80 9.64 -5.44 -17.05
C TYR A 80 10.19 -4.93 -15.71
N GLY A 81 10.59 -3.67 -15.63
CA GLY A 81 11.02 -3.05 -14.37
C GLY A 81 9.91 -3.03 -13.33
N GLU A 82 8.71 -2.59 -13.72
CA GLU A 82 7.53 -2.60 -12.84
C GLU A 82 7.11 -4.03 -12.49
N MET A 83 7.10 -4.94 -13.47
CA MET A 83 6.83 -6.36 -13.22
C MET A 83 7.73 -6.92 -12.12
N ILE A 84 9.04 -6.68 -12.20
CA ILE A 84 10.00 -7.15 -11.19
C ILE A 84 9.74 -6.48 -9.84
N THR A 85 9.39 -5.20 -9.81
CA THR A 85 9.05 -4.49 -8.58
C THR A 85 7.82 -5.10 -7.90
N TYR A 86 6.76 -5.35 -8.65
CA TYR A 86 5.53 -5.93 -8.08
C TYR A 86 5.68 -7.40 -7.71
N MET A 87 6.27 -8.23 -8.59
CA MET A 87 6.40 -9.67 -8.38
C MET A 87 7.61 -10.05 -7.50
N GLY A 88 8.72 -9.32 -7.62
CA GLY A 88 9.97 -9.62 -6.91
C GLY A 88 10.10 -8.93 -5.55
N MET A 89 9.41 -7.82 -5.31
CA MET A 89 9.48 -7.08 -4.05
C MET A 89 8.10 -6.98 -3.36
N SER A 90 7.10 -6.38 -4.02
CA SER A 90 5.83 -6.05 -3.35
C SER A 90 5.05 -7.29 -2.94
N ALA A 91 4.87 -8.29 -3.82
CA ALA A 91 4.14 -9.51 -3.50
C ALA A 91 4.82 -10.34 -2.39
N PRO A 92 6.14 -10.66 -2.45
CA PRO A 92 6.82 -11.37 -1.36
C PRO A 92 6.75 -10.62 -0.02
N MET A 93 6.92 -9.31 -0.03
CA MET A 93 6.85 -8.50 1.19
C MET A 93 5.43 -8.45 1.76
N ALA A 94 4.39 -8.43 0.92
CA ALA A 94 3.00 -8.53 1.37
C ALA A 94 2.70 -9.90 2.01
N VAL A 95 3.28 -10.99 1.49
CA VAL A 95 3.20 -12.32 2.14
C VAL A 95 3.86 -12.28 3.52
N LEU A 96 5.06 -11.71 3.64
CA LEU A 96 5.75 -11.57 4.94
C LEU A 96 4.95 -10.68 5.90
N ALA A 97 4.37 -9.58 5.39
CA ALA A 97 3.50 -8.71 6.18
C ALA A 97 2.25 -9.46 6.65
N PHE A 98 1.57 -10.22 5.78
CA PHE A 98 0.43 -11.05 6.14
C PHE A 98 0.78 -12.02 7.28
N ILE A 99 1.86 -12.78 7.14
CA ILE A 99 2.32 -13.71 8.18
C ILE A 99 2.62 -12.97 9.48
N SER A 100 3.30 -11.82 9.40
CA SER A 100 3.61 -10.98 10.56
C SER A 100 2.33 -10.50 11.26
N TRP A 101 1.31 -10.06 10.50
CA TRP A 101 0.06 -9.54 11.04
C TRP A 101 -0.78 -10.63 11.70
N VAL A 102 -0.91 -11.79 11.06
CA VAL A 102 -1.66 -12.92 11.61
C VAL A 102 -1.02 -13.46 12.90
N ARG A 103 0.31 -13.42 13.00
CA ARG A 103 1.05 -13.88 14.20
C ARG A 103 1.04 -12.89 15.36
N ASN A 104 0.58 -11.66 15.13
CA ASN A 104 0.58 -10.62 16.15
C ASN A 104 -0.80 -9.94 16.30
N PRO A 105 -1.87 -10.68 16.62
CA PRO A 105 -3.18 -10.11 16.86
C PRO A 105 -3.18 -9.28 18.15
N TYR A 106 -3.89 -8.16 18.17
CA TYR A 106 -4.06 -7.37 19.39
C TYR A 106 -5.11 -8.02 20.29
N ASN A 107 -4.74 -8.36 21.54
CA ASN A 107 -5.61 -9.01 22.52
C ASN A 107 -6.37 -10.24 21.98
N GLY A 108 -5.76 -11.01 21.08
CA GLY A 108 -6.38 -12.18 20.45
C GLY A 108 -7.39 -11.86 19.33
N ASN A 109 -7.66 -10.58 19.04
CA ASN A 109 -8.53 -10.16 17.95
C ASN A 109 -7.81 -10.30 16.61
N ARG A 110 -8.16 -11.32 15.85
CA ARG A 110 -7.56 -11.62 14.52
C ARG A 110 -7.86 -10.57 13.44
N SER A 111 -8.80 -9.66 13.70
CA SER A 111 -9.16 -8.58 12.76
C SER A 111 -8.42 -7.27 13.04
N GLU A 112 -7.50 -7.27 14.01
CA GLU A 112 -6.69 -6.10 14.36
C GLU A 112 -5.29 -6.55 14.80
N VAL A 113 -4.28 -6.02 14.15
CA VAL A 113 -2.88 -6.31 14.46
C VAL A 113 -2.38 -5.44 15.61
N LYS A 114 -1.43 -5.95 16.41
CA LYS A 114 -0.72 -5.16 17.41
C LYS A 114 0.28 -4.22 16.72
N VAL A 115 0.11 -2.91 16.95
CA VAL A 115 1.01 -1.87 16.43
C VAL A 115 2.38 -2.02 17.09
N ASN A 116 3.45 -1.93 16.30
CA ASN A 116 4.82 -2.01 16.74
C ASN A 116 5.52 -0.67 16.61
N ARG A 117 6.28 -0.28 17.64
CA ARG A 117 7.13 0.91 17.63
C ARG A 117 8.55 0.53 17.23
N ILE A 118 9.01 1.09 16.13
CA ILE A 118 10.35 0.82 15.59
C ILE A 118 11.41 1.50 16.47
N LYS A 119 12.46 0.76 16.82
CA LYS A 119 13.61 1.26 17.59
C LYS A 119 14.61 1.97 16.67
N ARG A 120 15.43 2.90 17.22
CA ARG A 120 16.44 3.65 16.46
C ARG A 120 17.39 2.76 15.67
N GLY A 121 17.91 1.69 16.27
CA GLY A 121 18.81 0.75 15.59
C GLY A 121 18.16 0.03 14.41
N GLU A 122 16.85 -0.26 14.50
CA GLU A 122 16.07 -0.85 13.41
C GLU A 122 15.85 0.13 12.26
N ILE A 123 15.70 1.43 12.55
CA ILE A 123 15.61 2.47 11.52
C ILE A 123 16.92 2.50 10.72
N VAL A 124 18.09 2.46 11.38
CA VAL A 124 19.39 2.41 10.71
C VAL A 124 19.49 1.16 9.82
N PHE A 125 19.10 -0.01 10.34
CA PHE A 125 19.09 -1.26 9.56
C PHE A 125 18.17 -1.14 8.34
N MET A 126 16.96 -0.61 8.50
CA MET A 126 16.02 -0.37 7.40
C MET A 126 16.62 0.54 6.33
N LEU A 127 17.28 1.63 6.74
CA LEU A 127 17.90 2.57 5.79
C LEU A 127 19.06 1.95 5.02
N ILE A 128 19.91 1.14 5.67
CA ILE A 128 20.98 0.39 5.00
C ILE A 128 20.38 -0.58 3.98
N LEU A 129 19.37 -1.34 4.39
CA LEU A 129 18.71 -2.30 3.49
C LEU A 129 18.01 -1.59 2.32
N THR A 130 17.36 -0.44 2.59
CA THR A 130 16.77 0.41 1.56
C THR A 130 17.83 0.87 0.54
N ALA A 131 18.99 1.33 1.00
CA ALA A 131 20.06 1.74 0.11
C ALA A 131 20.55 0.59 -0.78
N LEU A 132 20.72 -0.62 -0.22
CA LEU A 132 21.11 -1.81 -0.98
C LEU A 132 20.07 -2.18 -2.05
N VAL A 133 18.79 -2.18 -1.67
CA VAL A 133 17.68 -2.47 -2.60
C VAL A 133 17.60 -1.39 -3.68
N THR A 134 17.71 -0.11 -3.32
CA THR A 134 17.71 1.00 -4.27
C THR A 134 18.81 0.84 -5.33
N VAL A 135 20.05 0.56 -4.90
CA VAL A 135 21.19 0.37 -5.82
C VAL A 135 20.96 -0.85 -6.71
N ALA A 136 20.52 -1.96 -6.15
CA ALA A 136 20.22 -3.17 -6.93
C ALA A 136 19.14 -2.92 -8.00
N PHE A 137 18.03 -2.26 -7.59
CA PHE A 137 16.94 -1.95 -8.52
C PHE A 137 17.31 -0.88 -9.54
N TYR A 138 18.17 0.09 -9.20
CA TYR A 138 18.68 1.03 -10.20
C TYR A 138 19.31 0.29 -11.39
N PHE A 139 20.21 -0.66 -11.15
CA PHE A 139 20.83 -1.45 -12.22
C PHE A 139 19.84 -2.38 -12.93
N ILE A 140 18.87 -2.95 -12.22
CA ILE A 140 17.80 -3.76 -12.82
C ILE A 140 16.97 -2.90 -13.77
N LEU A 141 16.46 -1.76 -13.29
CA LEU A 141 15.62 -0.85 -14.07
C LEU A 141 16.37 -0.31 -15.31
N ASP A 142 17.64 0.08 -15.13
CA ASP A 142 18.51 0.52 -16.22
C ASP A 142 18.70 -0.59 -17.27
N ARG A 143 18.99 -1.82 -16.84
CA ARG A 143 19.17 -2.98 -17.72
C ARG A 143 17.91 -3.30 -18.54
N PHE A 144 16.73 -3.06 -18.01
CA PHE A 144 15.46 -3.24 -18.71
C PHE A 144 14.98 -2.00 -19.48
N GLY A 145 15.80 -0.95 -19.56
CA GLY A 145 15.47 0.27 -20.32
C GLY A 145 14.24 1.00 -19.76
N THR A 146 14.05 1.02 -18.43
CA THR A 146 12.90 1.66 -17.81
C THR A 146 12.85 3.15 -18.12
N ALA A 147 11.74 3.61 -18.66
CA ALA A 147 11.50 5.03 -18.89
C ALA A 147 11.56 5.79 -17.55
N ASN A 148 12.15 7.02 -17.58
CA ASN A 148 12.27 7.86 -16.40
C ASN A 148 12.98 7.16 -15.22
N LEU A 149 14.16 6.61 -15.46
CA LEU A 149 14.94 5.77 -14.55
C LEU A 149 15.06 6.37 -13.13
N VAL A 150 15.37 7.67 -13.00
CA VAL A 150 15.53 8.30 -11.68
C VAL A 150 14.23 8.34 -10.88
N PRO A 151 13.10 8.86 -11.37
CA PRO A 151 11.83 8.80 -10.66
C PRO A 151 11.38 7.36 -10.36
N SER A 152 11.58 6.41 -11.28
CA SER A 152 11.28 4.99 -11.06
C SER A 152 12.11 4.40 -9.93
N THR A 153 13.40 4.74 -9.84
CA THR A 153 14.25 4.31 -8.72
C THR A 153 13.80 4.90 -7.39
N ILE A 154 13.39 6.17 -7.37
CA ILE A 154 12.86 6.81 -6.15
C ILE A 154 11.55 6.13 -5.73
N SER A 155 10.68 5.76 -6.68
CA SER A 155 9.47 4.98 -6.39
C SER A 155 9.80 3.62 -5.75
N VAL A 156 10.77 2.88 -6.26
CA VAL A 156 11.22 1.62 -5.62
C VAL A 156 11.72 1.86 -4.21
N THR A 157 12.50 2.92 -4.00
CA THR A 157 13.04 3.28 -2.68
C THR A 157 11.93 3.54 -1.66
N THR A 158 10.96 4.37 -2.02
CA THR A 158 9.81 4.69 -1.15
C THR A 158 8.90 3.48 -0.94
N SER A 159 8.66 2.68 -1.99
CA SER A 159 7.92 1.41 -1.89
C SER A 159 8.58 0.44 -0.93
N PHE A 160 9.92 0.27 -1.00
CA PHE A 160 10.64 -0.63 -0.10
C PHE A 160 10.51 -0.21 1.36
N ILE A 161 10.65 1.09 1.65
CA ILE A 161 10.42 1.62 3.00
C ILE A 161 8.99 1.30 3.46
N ALA A 162 8.00 1.53 2.61
CA ALA A 162 6.60 1.29 2.92
C ALA A 162 6.30 -0.19 3.23
N VAL A 163 6.77 -1.12 2.39
CA VAL A 163 6.53 -2.56 2.61
C VAL A 163 7.30 -3.09 3.82
N TYR A 164 8.51 -2.56 4.10
CA TYR A 164 9.26 -2.89 5.31
C TYR A 164 8.50 -2.43 6.57
N LEU A 165 8.03 -1.19 6.59
CA LEU A 165 7.25 -0.64 7.70
C LEU A 165 5.93 -1.40 7.90
N THR A 166 5.29 -1.85 6.81
CA THR A 166 4.09 -2.70 6.85
C THR A 166 4.38 -4.04 7.49
N PHE A 167 5.45 -4.73 7.07
CA PHE A 167 5.91 -5.96 7.69
C PHE A 167 6.17 -5.80 9.17
N ARG A 168 6.79 -4.67 9.58
CA ARG A 168 7.07 -4.34 10.96
C ARG A 168 5.87 -3.81 11.74
N ARG A 169 4.70 -3.68 11.13
CA ARG A 169 3.45 -3.17 11.75
C ARG A 169 3.62 -1.77 12.34
N SER A 170 4.38 -0.93 11.66
CA SER A 170 4.64 0.45 12.08
C SER A 170 3.53 1.38 11.59
N GLU A 171 3.10 2.32 12.41
CA GLU A 171 2.13 3.36 12.03
C GLU A 171 2.58 4.22 10.85
N PHE A 172 3.89 4.29 10.59
CA PHE A 172 4.47 5.10 9.51
C PHE A 172 4.40 4.44 8.12
N TYR A 173 3.95 3.19 8.01
CA TYR A 173 3.89 2.51 6.71
C TYR A 173 3.02 3.27 5.70
N ALA A 174 1.87 3.76 6.15
CA ALA A 174 0.93 4.46 5.29
C ALA A 174 1.46 5.82 4.83
N LEU A 175 2.23 6.51 5.69
CA LEU A 175 2.91 7.74 5.29
C LEU A 175 4.00 7.48 4.24
N ALA A 176 4.71 6.35 4.33
CA ALA A 176 5.68 5.95 3.32
C ALA A 176 5.01 5.58 1.98
N TYR A 177 3.83 4.91 2.01
CA TYR A 177 3.03 4.71 0.81
C TYR A 177 2.50 6.02 0.23
N ALA A 178 2.01 6.95 1.06
CA ALA A 178 1.60 8.27 0.60
C ALA A 178 2.73 9.03 -0.11
N ALA A 179 3.97 8.93 0.39
CA ALA A 179 5.14 9.47 -0.29
C ALA A 179 5.40 8.77 -1.63
N ASN A 180 5.23 7.45 -1.70
CA ASN A 180 5.35 6.69 -2.95
C ASN A 180 4.27 7.07 -3.96
N ASP A 181 3.02 7.25 -3.52
CA ASP A 181 1.92 7.66 -4.39
C ASP A 181 2.19 9.00 -5.07
N LEU A 182 2.80 9.96 -4.34
CA LEU A 182 3.21 11.24 -4.94
C LEU A 182 4.24 11.04 -6.06
N ILE A 183 5.21 10.16 -5.89
CA ILE A 183 6.19 9.84 -6.95
C ILE A 183 5.50 9.16 -8.13
N LEU A 184 4.59 8.23 -7.89
CA LEU A 184 3.82 7.56 -8.93
C LEU A 184 2.90 8.52 -9.68
N ILE A 185 2.26 9.47 -8.99
CA ILE A 185 1.47 10.52 -9.65
C ILE A 185 2.36 11.33 -10.60
N VAL A 186 3.57 11.73 -10.17
CA VAL A 186 4.52 12.45 -11.05
C VAL A 186 4.88 11.61 -12.27
N LEU A 187 5.20 10.33 -12.10
CA LEU A 187 5.52 9.41 -13.22
C LEU A 187 4.34 9.29 -14.21
N TRP A 188 3.13 9.13 -13.70
CA TRP A 188 1.95 8.99 -14.56
C TRP A 188 1.52 10.31 -15.21
N VAL A 189 1.78 11.46 -14.57
CA VAL A 189 1.61 12.78 -15.22
C VAL A 189 2.57 12.90 -16.41
N MET A 190 3.83 12.48 -16.27
CA MET A 190 4.78 12.46 -17.39
C MET A 190 4.31 11.54 -18.52
N ALA A 191 3.74 10.38 -18.20
CA ALA A 191 3.18 9.46 -19.18
C ALA A 191 1.91 10.01 -19.87
N ALA A 192 1.07 10.71 -19.11
CA ALA A 192 -0.19 11.29 -19.62
C ALA A 192 0.01 12.42 -20.66
N ILE A 193 1.20 13.02 -20.71
CA ILE A 193 1.56 13.96 -21.78
C ILE A 193 1.53 13.27 -23.15
N SER A 194 1.88 11.99 -23.23
CA SER A 194 1.90 11.21 -24.47
C SER A 194 0.56 10.49 -24.72
N ASP A 195 -0.17 10.11 -23.69
CA ASP A 195 -1.45 9.39 -23.80
C ASP A 195 -2.38 9.75 -22.64
N ILE A 196 -3.47 10.44 -22.97
CA ILE A 196 -4.49 10.91 -22.02
C ILE A 196 -5.16 9.78 -21.23
N SER A 197 -5.13 8.53 -21.71
CA SER A 197 -5.71 7.37 -21.00
C SER A 197 -5.09 7.15 -19.63
N TYR A 198 -3.85 7.59 -19.42
CA TYR A 198 -3.15 7.52 -18.13
C TYR A 198 -3.72 8.45 -17.05
N LEU A 199 -4.64 9.36 -17.39
CA LEU A 199 -5.38 10.13 -16.37
C LEU A 199 -6.17 9.22 -15.41
N SER A 200 -6.67 8.07 -15.89
CA SER A 200 -7.34 7.09 -15.03
C SER A 200 -6.41 6.55 -13.93
N VAL A 201 -5.12 6.36 -14.26
CA VAL A 201 -4.10 5.89 -13.32
C VAL A 201 -3.71 6.98 -12.33
N ILE A 202 -3.59 8.23 -12.78
CA ILE A 202 -3.32 9.39 -11.91
C ILE A 202 -4.44 9.52 -10.86
N ILE A 203 -5.70 9.41 -11.27
CA ILE A 203 -6.84 9.47 -10.35
C ILE A 203 -6.82 8.29 -9.37
N CYS A 204 -6.44 7.09 -9.83
CA CYS A 204 -6.26 5.93 -8.96
C CYS A 204 -5.24 6.21 -7.85
N PHE A 205 -4.02 6.68 -8.18
CA PHE A 205 -3.00 7.00 -7.19
C PHE A 205 -3.36 8.20 -6.31
N ALA A 206 -4.11 9.17 -6.81
CA ALA A 206 -4.65 10.24 -5.98
C ALA A 206 -5.64 9.69 -4.92
N MET A 207 -6.48 8.72 -5.30
CA MET A 207 -7.35 8.05 -4.33
C MET A 207 -6.57 7.17 -3.35
N PHE A 208 -5.50 6.50 -3.80
CA PHE A 208 -4.60 5.75 -2.92
C PHE A 208 -3.95 6.68 -1.90
N LEU A 209 -3.37 7.81 -2.33
CA LEU A 209 -2.80 8.83 -1.46
C LEU A 209 -3.76 9.29 -0.36
N ILE A 210 -5.02 9.59 -0.71
CA ILE A 210 -6.04 9.99 0.27
C ILE A 210 -6.30 8.87 1.29
N ASN A 211 -6.41 7.62 0.81
CA ASN A 211 -6.63 6.46 1.68
C ASN A 211 -5.42 6.15 2.57
N ASP A 212 -4.20 6.35 2.09
CA ASP A 212 -2.98 6.15 2.88
C ASP A 212 -2.82 7.24 3.95
N LEU A 213 -3.15 8.50 3.64
CA LEU A 213 -3.22 9.55 4.65
C LEU A 213 -4.26 9.24 5.73
N TYR A 214 -5.44 8.73 5.33
CA TYR A 214 -6.43 8.22 6.29
C TYR A 214 -5.87 7.04 7.09
N GLY A 215 -5.22 6.10 6.45
CA GLY A 215 -4.56 4.94 7.07
C GLY A 215 -3.56 5.36 8.15
N PHE A 216 -2.72 6.35 7.87
CA PHE A 216 -1.79 6.90 8.83
C PHE A 216 -2.50 7.45 10.09
N ILE A 217 -3.55 8.26 9.91
CA ILE A 217 -4.33 8.81 11.02
C ILE A 217 -4.98 7.68 11.82
N SER A 218 -5.54 6.66 11.14
CA SER A 218 -6.19 5.50 11.77
C SER A 218 -5.19 4.71 12.62
N TRP A 219 -3.99 4.43 12.10
CA TRP A 219 -2.95 3.69 12.82
C TRP A 219 -2.37 4.46 14.00
N ARG A 220 -2.21 5.78 13.89
CA ARG A 220 -1.84 6.64 15.01
C ARG A 220 -2.85 6.53 16.17
N LYS A 221 -4.14 6.61 15.85
CA LYS A 221 -5.22 6.45 16.83
C LYS A 221 -5.25 5.02 17.42
N MET A 222 -5.08 4.00 16.57
CA MET A 222 -5.03 2.61 17.00
C MET A 222 -3.85 2.36 17.93
N GLY A 223 -2.65 2.81 17.59
CA GLY A 223 -1.45 2.65 18.40
C GLY A 223 -1.55 3.35 19.76
N LYS A 224 -2.16 4.56 19.81
CA LYS A 224 -2.42 5.26 21.07
C LYS A 224 -3.40 4.46 21.93
N ARG A 225 -4.56 4.06 21.39
CA ARG A 225 -5.55 3.26 22.11
C ARG A 225 -4.96 1.95 22.67
N GLN A 226 -4.15 1.24 21.87
CA GLN A 226 -3.51 0.00 22.31
C GLN A 226 -2.54 0.25 23.47
N ALA A 227 -1.75 1.34 23.42
CA ALA A 227 -0.83 1.70 24.49
C ALA A 227 -1.56 2.07 25.78
N ASP A 228 -2.65 2.85 25.69
CA ASP A 228 -3.47 3.26 26.84
C ASP A 228 -4.11 2.03 27.53
N ASN A 229 -4.68 1.11 26.75
CA ASN A 229 -5.26 -0.15 27.26
C ASN A 229 -4.20 -1.08 27.88
N ASP A 230 -3.02 -1.18 27.30
CA ASP A 230 -1.91 -2.00 27.85
C ASP A 230 -1.41 -1.40 29.20
N ALA A 231 -1.37 -0.06 29.31
CA ALA A 231 -1.01 0.63 30.55
C ALA A 231 -2.04 0.42 31.67
N GLU A 232 -3.35 0.52 31.37
CA GLU A 232 -4.44 0.27 32.32
C GLU A 232 -4.40 -1.16 32.86
N LYS A 233 -4.21 -2.16 31.98
CA LYS A 233 -4.07 -3.57 32.42
C LYS A 233 -2.88 -3.77 33.35
N ALA A 234 -1.75 -3.10 33.10
CA ALA A 234 -0.57 -3.19 33.93
C ALA A 234 -0.79 -2.59 35.34
N LEU A 235 -1.73 -1.63 35.51
CA LEU A 235 -2.09 -1.04 36.80
C LEU A 235 -3.03 -1.95 37.62
N ILE A 236 -3.93 -2.69 36.95
CA ILE A 236 -4.89 -3.61 37.60
C ILE A 236 -4.19 -4.87 38.14
N HIS A 237 -3.07 -5.27 37.55
CA HIS A 237 -2.31 -6.48 37.93
C HIS A 237 -1.14 -6.20 38.92
N LYS A 238 -1.01 -4.96 39.42
CA LYS A 238 -0.13 -4.58 40.55
C LYS A 238 -0.89 -4.45 41.84
#